data_95533b50aae303e75f6cbebc608e4b20
#
_entry.id   95533b50aae303e75f6cbebc608e4b20
#
_cell.length_a   1.000
_cell.length_b   1.000
_cell.length_c   1.000
_cell.angle_alpha   90.00
_cell.angle_beta   90.00
_cell.angle_gamma   90.00
#
_symmetry.space_group_name_H-M   'P 1'
#
loop_
_entity.id
_entity.type
_entity.pdbx_description
1 polymer ?
#
loop_
_entity_poly.entity_id
_entity_poly.type
_entity_poly.pdbx_seq_one_letter_code
_entity_poly.pdbx_strand_id
1 'polypeptide(L)'
;MRKKTLKIKFFLLFCSLAGYSTIISAQDKTVKEKNEKDSTIISIPYGSKLKTEFSGASDVISGKVLENVPVQHLSNALSGRISGLTTIQRSGEPGNDEASIYIRGIRSNGNGALVLIDGQERNYYGMVQTQEIERVTILKDASAIALYGMRGANGVILIETKSGRLGKPRVSLNIQGIYQQNMRVPKAVNAAEYA
;
A
#
# COMPACT_ATOMS: atom_id res chain seq x y z
N MET A 1 56.24 -28.66 14.89
CA MET A 1 55.55 -28.15 13.71
C MET A 1 54.15 -28.74 13.43
N ARG A 2 53.84 -29.96 13.88
CA ARG A 2 52.56 -30.67 13.59
C ARG A 2 51.28 -30.07 14.27
N LYS A 3 51.40 -29.38 15.38
CA LYS A 3 50.22 -28.80 16.12
C LYS A 3 49.67 -27.52 15.51
N LYS A 4 50.45 -26.73 14.76
CA LYS A 4 49.99 -25.49 14.11
C LYS A 4 49.15 -25.76 12.86
N THR A 5 49.49 -26.79 12.07
CA THR A 5 48.75 -27.15 10.86
C THR A 5 47.38 -27.77 11.16
N LEU A 6 47.20 -28.41 12.29
CA LEU A 6 45.91 -28.97 12.72
C LEU A 6 44.91 -27.86 13.10
N LYS A 7 45.36 -26.80 13.75
CA LYS A 7 44.50 -25.66 14.11
C LYS A 7 44.03 -24.85 12.89
N ILE A 8 44.88 -24.71 11.86
CA ILE A 8 44.53 -24.01 10.63
C ILE A 8 43.50 -24.83 9.82
N LYS A 9 43.64 -26.15 9.73
CA LYS A 9 42.67 -27.01 9.07
C LYS A 9 41.30 -26.99 9.78
N PHE A 10 41.30 -26.93 11.11
CA PHE A 10 40.05 -26.86 11.87
C PHE A 10 39.37 -25.50 11.73
N PHE A 11 40.14 -24.40 11.62
CA PHE A 11 39.61 -23.04 11.39
C PHE A 11 39.02 -22.90 9.97
N LEU A 12 39.67 -23.46 8.96
CA LEU A 12 39.17 -23.49 7.58
C LEU A 12 37.88 -24.33 7.44
N LEU A 13 37.79 -25.46 8.17
CA LEU A 13 36.58 -26.29 8.19
C LEU A 13 35.41 -25.55 8.87
N PHE A 14 35.68 -24.79 9.93
CA PHE A 14 34.68 -24.04 10.65
C PHE A 14 34.17 -22.83 9.83
N CYS A 15 35.03 -22.14 9.09
CA CYS A 15 34.65 -21.10 8.15
C CYS A 15 33.80 -21.62 7.00
N SER A 16 34.05 -22.83 6.48
CA SER A 16 33.23 -23.42 5.42
C SER A 16 31.83 -23.79 5.91
N LEU A 17 31.71 -24.32 7.15
CA LEU A 17 30.39 -24.60 7.75
C LEU A 17 29.57 -23.31 8.03
N ALA A 18 30.22 -22.25 8.46
CA ALA A 18 29.56 -20.96 8.70
C ALA A 18 29.06 -20.32 7.36
N GLY A 19 29.82 -20.48 6.28
CA GLY A 19 29.42 -20.05 4.94
C GLY A 19 28.19 -20.79 4.41
N TYR A 20 28.08 -22.07 4.66
CA TYR A 20 26.92 -22.88 4.25
C TYR A 20 25.63 -22.48 4.99
N SER A 21 25.71 -22.16 6.28
CA SER A 21 24.54 -21.74 7.06
C SER A 21 23.97 -20.39 6.61
N THR A 22 24.81 -19.45 6.18
CA THR A 22 24.37 -18.15 5.67
C THR A 22 23.72 -18.24 4.29
N ILE A 23 24.19 -19.13 3.42
CA ILE A 23 23.62 -19.37 2.09
C ILE A 23 22.23 -20.01 2.22
N ILE A 24 22.06 -21.01 3.09
CA ILE A 24 20.77 -21.68 3.33
C ILE A 24 19.77 -20.70 3.92
N SER A 25 20.18 -19.83 4.85
CA SER A 25 19.29 -18.82 5.45
C SER A 25 18.86 -17.73 4.45
N ALA A 26 19.72 -17.38 3.48
CA ALA A 26 19.38 -16.42 2.42
C ALA A 26 18.40 -17.03 1.39
N GLN A 27 18.56 -18.31 1.05
CA GLN A 27 17.63 -19.02 0.16
C GLN A 27 16.25 -19.19 0.79
N ASP A 28 16.17 -19.48 2.09
CA ASP A 28 14.90 -19.64 2.81
C ASP A 28 14.12 -18.33 2.92
N LYS A 29 14.83 -17.20 3.06
CA LYS A 29 14.21 -15.87 3.01
C LYS A 29 13.64 -15.52 1.63
N THR A 30 14.38 -15.80 0.57
CA THR A 30 13.92 -15.53 -0.81
C THR A 30 12.76 -16.43 -1.22
N VAL A 31 12.74 -17.70 -0.78
CA VAL A 31 11.61 -18.61 -1.03
C VAL A 31 10.37 -18.19 -0.24
N LYS A 32 10.52 -17.77 1.03
CA LYS A 32 9.40 -17.24 1.82
C LYS A 32 8.83 -15.95 1.23
N GLU A 33 9.68 -15.03 0.79
CA GLU A 33 9.26 -13.77 0.17
C GLU A 33 8.58 -13.99 -1.19
N LYS A 34 9.03 -14.97 -1.96
CA LYS A 34 8.40 -15.38 -3.21
C LYS A 34 7.04 -16.06 -2.97
N ASN A 35 6.95 -16.96 -1.99
CA ASN A 35 5.70 -17.61 -1.61
C ASN A 35 4.67 -16.62 -1.02
N GLU A 36 5.12 -15.57 -0.30
CA GLU A 36 4.24 -14.53 0.23
C GLU A 36 3.70 -13.62 -0.90
N LYS A 37 4.47 -13.37 -1.96
CA LYS A 37 4.01 -12.67 -3.16
C LYS A 37 3.03 -13.50 -4.00
N ASP A 38 3.27 -14.79 -4.12
CA ASP A 38 2.42 -15.70 -4.91
C ASP A 38 1.10 -16.04 -4.21
N SER A 39 1.05 -15.92 -2.89
CA SER A 39 -0.15 -16.17 -2.08
C SER A 39 -0.96 -14.93 -1.73
N THR A 40 -0.82 -13.84 -2.49
CA THR A 40 -1.62 -12.63 -2.24
C THR A 40 -3.09 -12.92 -2.53
N ILE A 41 -3.90 -12.92 -1.49
CA ILE A 41 -5.34 -13.12 -1.58
C ILE A 41 -5.98 -11.80 -2.01
N ILE A 42 -6.79 -11.85 -3.06
CA ILE A 42 -7.62 -10.74 -3.53
C ILE A 42 -9.01 -10.95 -2.99
N SER A 43 -9.50 -10.01 -2.20
CA SER A 43 -10.88 -10.00 -1.74
C SER A 43 -11.79 -9.51 -2.85
N ILE A 44 -12.85 -10.26 -3.10
CA ILE A 44 -13.92 -9.90 -4.03
C ILE A 44 -15.25 -10.02 -3.29
N PRO A 45 -16.34 -9.34 -3.72
CA PRO A 45 -17.61 -9.30 -2.99
C PRO A 45 -18.21 -10.65 -2.63
N TYR A 46 -17.89 -11.68 -3.40
CA TYR A 46 -18.43 -13.03 -3.22
C TYR A 46 -17.38 -14.06 -2.80
N GLY A 47 -16.27 -13.62 -2.24
CA GLY A 47 -15.22 -14.51 -1.75
C GLY A 47 -13.82 -13.93 -1.91
N SER A 48 -12.84 -14.74 -1.61
CA SER A 48 -11.43 -14.41 -1.79
C SER A 48 -10.80 -15.38 -2.79
N LYS A 49 -9.98 -14.86 -3.69
CA LYS A 49 -9.20 -15.65 -4.65
C LYS A 49 -7.73 -15.34 -4.53
N LEU A 50 -6.91 -16.30 -4.84
CA LEU A 50 -5.47 -16.05 -4.97
C LEU A 50 -5.21 -15.20 -6.21
N LYS A 51 -4.23 -14.31 -6.15
CA LYS A 51 -3.84 -13.46 -7.29
C LYS A 51 -3.47 -14.28 -8.52
N THR A 52 -2.92 -15.48 -8.33
CA THR A 52 -2.58 -16.43 -9.39
C THR A 52 -3.79 -17.01 -10.11
N GLU A 53 -4.93 -17.09 -9.43
CA GLU A 53 -6.20 -17.60 -9.98
C GLU A 53 -7.07 -16.49 -10.55
N PHE A 54 -6.69 -15.26 -10.30
CA PHE A 54 -7.44 -14.09 -10.73
C PHE A 54 -6.98 -13.62 -12.10
N SER A 55 -7.82 -13.79 -13.10
CA SER A 55 -7.52 -13.47 -14.51
C SER A 55 -7.50 -11.97 -14.80
N GLY A 56 -8.01 -11.13 -13.92
CA GLY A 56 -8.08 -9.67 -14.11
C GLY A 56 -6.84 -8.92 -13.63
N ALA A 57 -6.58 -7.75 -14.23
CA ALA A 57 -5.51 -6.88 -13.74
C ALA A 57 -5.89 -6.29 -12.39
N SER A 58 -5.15 -6.70 -11.36
CA SER A 58 -5.28 -6.21 -9.99
C SER A 58 -3.92 -5.97 -9.37
N ASP A 59 -3.84 -4.98 -8.50
CA ASP A 59 -2.68 -4.77 -7.64
C ASP A 59 -3.11 -4.72 -6.18
N VAL A 60 -2.23 -5.22 -5.32
CA VAL A 60 -2.45 -5.26 -3.87
C VAL A 60 -1.26 -4.62 -3.16
N ILE A 61 -1.55 -3.73 -2.23
CA ILE A 61 -0.55 -3.14 -1.33
C ILE A 61 -0.88 -3.52 0.11
N SER A 62 0.13 -3.96 0.85
CA SER A 62 -0.01 -4.29 2.26
C SER A 62 -0.09 -3.02 3.11
N GLY A 63 -0.93 -3.02 4.14
CA GLY A 63 -1.03 -1.94 5.11
C GLY A 63 0.29 -1.60 5.79
N LYS A 64 1.18 -2.58 5.98
CA LYS A 64 2.53 -2.35 6.54
C LYS A 64 3.34 -1.31 5.76
N VAL A 65 3.16 -1.24 4.43
CA VAL A 65 3.83 -0.24 3.58
C VAL A 65 3.24 1.14 3.80
N LEU A 66 1.94 1.21 4.11
CA LEU A 66 1.21 2.45 4.33
C LEU A 66 1.41 3.00 5.75
N GLU A 67 1.61 2.15 6.75
CA GLU A 67 1.83 2.56 8.15
C GLU A 67 3.01 3.53 8.33
N ASN A 68 4.04 3.39 7.49
CA ASN A 68 5.25 4.21 7.56
C ASN A 68 5.15 5.54 6.81
N VAL A 69 3.98 5.85 6.25
CA VAL A 69 3.78 7.07 5.46
C VAL A 69 3.14 8.14 6.34
N PRO A 70 3.86 9.22 6.68
CA PRO A 70 3.35 10.28 7.54
C PRO A 70 2.46 11.24 6.74
N VAL A 71 1.28 10.78 6.31
CA VAL A 71 0.30 11.61 5.61
C VAL A 71 -1.05 11.54 6.30
N GLN A 72 -1.81 12.59 6.20
CA GLN A 72 -3.11 12.72 6.85
C GLN A 72 -4.19 11.94 6.09
N HIS A 73 -4.16 11.97 4.75
CA HIS A 73 -5.16 11.34 3.90
C HIS A 73 -4.63 10.09 3.23
N LEU A 74 -5.44 9.04 3.22
CA LEU A 74 -5.10 7.77 2.56
C LEU A 74 -4.82 7.94 1.06
N SER A 75 -5.54 8.85 0.39
CA SER A 75 -5.32 9.16 -1.02
C SER A 75 -3.88 9.57 -1.32
N ASN A 76 -3.29 10.37 -0.44
CA ASN A 76 -1.90 10.81 -0.54
C ASN A 76 -0.93 9.67 -0.24
N ALA A 77 -1.29 8.76 0.70
CA ALA A 77 -0.49 7.57 1.00
C ALA A 77 -0.38 6.60 -0.19
N LEU A 78 -1.42 6.50 -1.01
CA LEU A 78 -1.45 5.61 -2.17
C LEU A 78 -0.72 6.18 -3.39
N SER A 79 -0.44 7.48 -3.39
CA SER A 79 0.21 8.17 -4.52
C SER A 79 1.57 7.56 -4.86
N GLY A 80 1.78 7.23 -6.14
CA GLY A 80 3.03 6.70 -6.65
C GLY A 80 3.40 5.28 -6.18
N ARG A 81 2.54 4.59 -5.42
CA ARG A 81 2.84 3.25 -4.86
C ARG A 81 2.18 2.11 -5.62
N ILE A 82 1.19 2.42 -6.42
CA ILE A 82 0.40 1.42 -7.15
C ILE A 82 0.43 1.75 -8.63
N SER A 83 0.75 0.75 -9.44
CA SER A 83 0.81 0.90 -10.88
C SER A 83 -0.58 1.20 -11.46
N GLY A 84 -0.67 2.19 -12.36
CA GLY A 84 -1.93 2.61 -12.98
C GLY A 84 -2.89 3.38 -12.08
N LEU A 85 -2.47 3.78 -10.86
CA LEU A 85 -3.16 4.72 -10.02
C LEU A 85 -2.65 6.14 -10.31
N THR A 86 -3.54 7.05 -10.62
CA THR A 86 -3.24 8.47 -10.79
C THR A 86 -3.91 9.24 -9.68
N THR A 87 -3.14 10.02 -8.94
CA THR A 87 -3.63 10.88 -7.87
C THR A 87 -3.44 12.33 -8.27
N ILE A 88 -4.47 13.14 -8.07
CA ILE A 88 -4.43 14.57 -8.35
C ILE A 88 -4.78 15.33 -7.06
N GLN A 89 -3.79 15.95 -6.49
CA GLN A 89 -3.95 16.84 -5.35
C GLN A 89 -4.15 18.26 -5.89
N ARG A 90 -5.31 18.82 -5.66
CA ARG A 90 -5.66 20.17 -6.18
C ARG A 90 -5.25 21.28 -5.25
N SER A 91 -5.19 21.00 -3.96
CA SER A 91 -4.82 21.96 -2.92
C SER A 91 -3.68 21.38 -2.06
N GLY A 92 -2.77 22.23 -1.64
CA GLY A 92 -1.77 21.92 -0.61
C GLY A 92 -2.11 22.61 0.71
N GLU A 93 -3.36 23.04 0.88
CA GLU A 93 -3.84 23.70 2.09
C GLU A 93 -3.90 22.68 3.24
N PRO A 94 -3.34 23.00 4.41
CA PRO A 94 -3.39 22.12 5.56
C PRO A 94 -4.84 21.76 5.93
N GLY A 95 -5.13 20.45 6.01
CA GLY A 95 -6.47 19.93 6.28
C GLY A 95 -7.41 19.81 5.07
N ASN A 96 -7.05 20.34 3.91
CA ASN A 96 -7.80 20.25 2.66
C ASN A 96 -6.88 19.81 1.51
N ASP A 97 -6.01 18.85 1.81
CA ASP A 97 -4.97 18.33 0.92
C ASP A 97 -5.31 16.94 0.37
N GLU A 98 -6.57 16.52 0.43
CA GLU A 98 -7.03 15.26 -0.11
C GLU A 98 -6.83 15.19 -1.63
N ALA A 99 -6.23 14.07 -2.10
CA ALA A 99 -6.05 13.82 -3.52
C ALA A 99 -7.23 13.04 -4.10
N SER A 100 -7.70 13.44 -5.28
CA SER A 100 -8.63 12.65 -6.07
C SER A 100 -7.90 11.47 -6.70
N ILE A 101 -8.50 10.28 -6.63
CA ILE A 101 -7.90 9.04 -7.12
C ILE A 101 -8.60 8.60 -8.41
N TYR A 102 -7.80 8.30 -9.44
CA TYR A 102 -8.23 7.78 -10.72
C TYR A 102 -7.46 6.53 -11.08
N ILE A 103 -8.13 5.54 -11.66
CA ILE A 103 -7.52 4.30 -12.15
C ILE A 103 -7.40 4.37 -13.67
N ARG A 104 -6.16 4.21 -14.18
CA ARG A 104 -5.84 4.32 -15.61
C ARG A 104 -6.20 5.69 -16.21
N GLY A 105 -6.12 6.75 -15.40
CA GLY A 105 -6.37 8.12 -15.83
C GLY A 105 -7.81 8.60 -15.63
N ILE A 106 -8.04 9.85 -15.98
CA ILE A 106 -9.34 10.51 -15.86
C ILE A 106 -10.19 10.10 -17.09
N ARG A 107 -11.37 9.58 -16.84
CA ARG A 107 -12.34 9.25 -17.90
C ARG A 107 -13.28 10.42 -18.18
N SER A 108 -13.99 10.37 -19.32
CA SER A 108 -14.86 11.44 -19.81
C SER A 108 -16.01 11.80 -18.85
N ASN A 109 -16.44 10.88 -18.00
CA ASN A 109 -17.47 11.15 -16.99
C ASN A 109 -16.98 11.91 -15.76
N GLY A 110 -15.65 12.17 -15.63
CA GLY A 110 -15.05 12.92 -14.54
C GLY A 110 -15.12 12.27 -13.16
N ASN A 111 -15.79 11.13 -13.03
CA ASN A 111 -15.94 10.43 -11.75
C ASN A 111 -14.65 9.68 -11.38
N GLY A 112 -14.33 9.65 -10.09
CA GLY A 112 -13.25 8.88 -9.53
C GLY A 112 -13.53 7.37 -9.53
N ALA A 113 -12.61 6.61 -8.95
CA ALA A 113 -12.78 5.18 -8.72
C ALA A 113 -13.83 4.93 -7.62
N LEU A 114 -14.53 3.79 -7.72
CA LEU A 114 -15.42 3.33 -6.65
C LEU A 114 -14.58 2.85 -5.47
N VAL A 115 -14.84 3.37 -4.27
CA VAL A 115 -14.14 2.98 -3.04
C VAL A 115 -15.07 2.17 -2.15
N LEU A 116 -14.60 0.98 -1.76
CA LEU A 116 -15.26 0.14 -0.79
C LEU A 116 -14.35 -0.07 0.42
N ILE A 117 -14.92 0.14 1.61
CA ILE A 117 -14.25 -0.13 2.89
C ILE A 117 -14.99 -1.29 3.54
N ASP A 118 -14.29 -2.40 3.75
CA ASP A 118 -14.86 -3.66 4.30
C ASP A 118 -16.15 -4.10 3.58
N GLY A 119 -16.15 -3.94 2.23
CA GLY A 119 -17.28 -4.30 1.38
C GLY A 119 -18.40 -3.27 1.30
N GLN A 120 -18.32 -2.18 2.06
CA GLN A 120 -19.30 -1.09 2.00
C GLN A 120 -18.80 0.06 1.14
N GLU A 121 -19.65 0.55 0.25
CA GLU A 121 -19.34 1.72 -0.57
C GLU A 121 -19.26 2.99 0.28
N ARG A 122 -18.20 3.75 0.08
CA ARG A 122 -17.98 5.04 0.72
C ARG A 122 -17.58 6.09 -0.31
N ASN A 123 -18.24 7.22 -0.28
CA ASN A 123 -17.87 8.38 -1.11
C ASN A 123 -16.66 9.12 -0.52
N TYR A 124 -16.49 9.04 0.80
CA TYR A 124 -15.39 9.65 1.54
C TYR A 124 -14.59 8.59 2.29
N TYR A 125 -13.31 8.53 2.02
CA TYR A 125 -12.37 7.55 2.59
C TYR A 125 -11.19 8.20 3.35
N GLY A 126 -11.18 9.53 3.43
CA GLY A 126 -10.12 10.29 4.12
C GLY A 126 -10.04 10.04 5.63
N MET A 127 -11.11 9.52 6.25
CA MET A 127 -11.13 9.22 7.68
C MET A 127 -10.43 7.91 8.05
N VAL A 128 -10.13 7.04 7.08
CA VAL A 128 -9.46 5.77 7.36
C VAL A 128 -7.99 6.02 7.61
N GLN A 129 -7.53 5.72 8.82
CA GLN A 129 -6.12 5.85 9.16
C GLN A 129 -5.30 4.74 8.49
N THR A 130 -4.13 5.08 7.98
CA THR A 130 -3.23 4.12 7.33
C THR A 130 -2.83 2.96 8.23
N GLN A 131 -2.86 3.17 9.55
CA GLN A 131 -2.54 2.18 10.57
C GLN A 131 -3.62 1.11 10.74
N GLU A 132 -4.88 1.43 10.43
CA GLU A 132 -6.03 0.51 10.53
C GLU A 132 -6.15 -0.41 9.32
N ILE A 133 -5.43 -0.10 8.24
CA ILE A 133 -5.53 -0.82 6.98
C ILE A 133 -4.70 -2.11 7.06
N GLU A 134 -5.32 -3.23 6.70
CA GLU A 134 -4.63 -4.50 6.49
C GLU A 134 -4.07 -4.59 5.08
N ARG A 135 -4.91 -4.26 4.08
CA ARG A 135 -4.51 -4.22 2.67
C ARG A 135 -5.41 -3.31 1.85
N VAL A 136 -4.88 -2.83 0.74
CA VAL A 136 -5.64 -2.13 -0.30
C VAL A 136 -5.48 -2.89 -1.60
N THR A 137 -6.60 -3.29 -2.20
CA THR A 137 -6.66 -3.98 -3.49
C THR A 137 -7.28 -3.07 -4.53
N ILE A 138 -6.64 -2.95 -5.69
CA ILE A 138 -7.15 -2.15 -6.80
C ILE A 138 -7.50 -3.08 -7.95
N LEU A 139 -8.76 -3.00 -8.39
CA LEU A 139 -9.27 -3.72 -9.55
C LEU A 139 -9.32 -2.78 -10.75
N LYS A 140 -8.58 -3.13 -11.79
CA LYS A 140 -8.35 -2.24 -12.95
C LYS A 140 -9.05 -2.69 -14.22
N ASP A 141 -9.38 -3.97 -14.32
CA ASP A 141 -9.92 -4.61 -15.52
C ASP A 141 -11.43 -4.77 -15.46
N ALA A 142 -12.07 -4.77 -16.64
CA ALA A 142 -13.50 -4.95 -16.78
C ALA A 142 -13.98 -6.27 -16.18
N SER A 143 -13.23 -7.36 -16.33
CA SER A 143 -13.54 -8.66 -15.72
C SER A 143 -13.55 -8.61 -14.20
N ALA A 144 -12.63 -7.84 -13.61
CA ALA A 144 -12.50 -7.67 -12.16
C ALA A 144 -13.62 -6.79 -11.58
N ILE A 145 -14.02 -5.76 -12.33
CA ILE A 145 -15.01 -4.76 -11.88
C ILE A 145 -16.45 -5.11 -12.28
N ALA A 146 -16.66 -6.14 -13.12
CA ALA A 146 -17.98 -6.55 -13.59
C ALA A 146 -18.99 -6.81 -12.47
N LEU A 147 -18.51 -7.26 -11.31
CA LEU A 147 -19.32 -7.53 -10.11
C LEU A 147 -19.92 -6.26 -9.49
N TYR A 148 -19.34 -5.09 -9.79
CA TYR A 148 -19.75 -3.80 -9.25
C TYR A 148 -20.63 -2.98 -10.22
N GLY A 149 -20.95 -3.56 -11.38
CA GLY A 149 -21.79 -2.94 -12.39
C GLY A 149 -21.24 -1.60 -12.89
N MET A 150 -22.15 -0.72 -13.30
CA MET A 150 -21.79 0.60 -13.85
C MET A 150 -21.00 1.50 -12.87
N ARG A 151 -21.20 1.32 -11.57
CA ARG A 151 -20.49 2.11 -10.55
C ARG A 151 -19.00 1.81 -10.51
N GLY A 152 -18.62 0.56 -10.82
CA GLY A 152 -17.23 0.14 -10.94
C GLY A 152 -16.55 0.54 -12.25
N ALA A 153 -17.24 1.19 -13.19
CA ALA A 153 -16.72 1.46 -14.55
C ALA A 153 -15.36 2.19 -14.56
N ASN A 154 -15.09 3.02 -13.57
CA ASN A 154 -13.83 3.76 -13.42
C ASN A 154 -12.76 3.01 -12.63
N GLY A 155 -13.01 1.74 -12.31
CA GLY A 155 -12.18 0.92 -11.44
C GLY A 155 -12.67 0.92 -10.00
N VAL A 156 -12.18 -0.05 -9.22
CA VAL A 156 -12.62 -0.27 -7.84
C VAL A 156 -11.41 -0.36 -6.93
N ILE A 157 -11.49 0.33 -5.80
CA ILE A 157 -10.51 0.30 -4.72
C ILE A 157 -11.16 -0.39 -3.53
N LEU A 158 -10.62 -1.53 -3.12
CA LEU A 158 -11.05 -2.27 -1.95
C LEU A 158 -10.08 -2.00 -0.81
N ILE A 159 -10.57 -1.48 0.28
CA ILE A 159 -9.83 -1.22 1.50
C ILE A 159 -10.32 -2.21 2.54
N GLU A 160 -9.43 -3.05 3.02
CA GLU A 160 -9.70 -3.99 4.11
C GLU A 160 -9.02 -3.49 5.37
N THR A 161 -9.81 -3.37 6.43
CA THR A 161 -9.30 -2.98 7.75
C THR A 161 -8.84 -4.19 8.56
N LYS A 162 -7.96 -3.95 9.51
CA LYS A 162 -7.43 -4.99 10.39
C LYS A 162 -8.55 -5.56 11.26
N SER A 163 -8.76 -6.84 11.15
CA SER A 163 -9.73 -7.57 11.98
C SER A 163 -9.16 -7.89 13.35
N GLY A 164 -10.06 -7.93 14.36
CA GLY A 164 -9.70 -8.37 15.69
C GLY A 164 -9.20 -9.83 15.69
N ARG A 165 -8.18 -10.12 16.49
CA ARG A 165 -7.62 -11.46 16.65
C ARG A 165 -7.90 -11.98 18.05
N LEU A 166 -8.31 -13.24 18.15
CA LEU A 166 -8.43 -13.91 19.44
C LEU A 166 -7.04 -14.06 20.07
N GLY A 167 -6.88 -13.66 21.31
CA GLY A 167 -5.62 -13.77 22.02
C GLY A 167 -5.49 -12.80 23.19
N LYS A 168 -4.28 -12.68 23.74
CA LYS A 168 -3.99 -11.71 24.81
C LYS A 168 -4.17 -10.29 24.26
N PRO A 169 -4.79 -9.36 25.01
CA PRO A 169 -4.94 -7.98 24.59
C PRO A 169 -3.57 -7.35 24.35
N ARG A 170 -3.44 -6.63 23.24
CA ARG A 170 -2.25 -5.83 22.91
C ARG A 170 -2.65 -4.37 22.89
N VAL A 171 -1.93 -3.57 23.66
CA VAL A 171 -2.08 -2.12 23.66
C VAL A 171 -0.87 -1.55 22.90
N SER A 172 -1.12 -0.79 21.84
CA SER A 172 -0.09 -0.08 21.10
C SER A 172 -0.42 1.41 21.11
N LEU A 173 0.55 2.24 21.41
CA LEU A 173 0.44 3.69 21.35
C LEU A 173 1.38 4.19 20.24
N ASN A 174 0.82 4.84 19.23
CA ASN A 174 1.58 5.50 18.18
C ASN A 174 1.25 7.00 18.22
N ILE A 175 2.26 7.83 18.38
CA ILE A 175 2.13 9.28 18.42
C ILE A 175 2.89 9.85 17.23
N GLN A 176 2.16 10.51 16.32
CA GLN A 176 2.74 11.17 15.16
C GLN A 176 2.42 12.67 15.22
N GLY A 177 3.44 13.49 15.11
CA GLY A 177 3.31 14.94 14.95
C GLY A 177 3.54 15.31 13.49
N ILE A 178 2.57 15.96 12.85
CA ILE A 178 2.68 16.43 11.47
C ILE A 178 2.57 17.95 11.50
N TYR A 179 3.57 18.63 10.96
CA TYR A 179 3.52 20.07 10.73
C TYR A 179 3.36 20.34 9.25
N GLN A 180 2.27 21.00 8.89
CA GLN A 180 1.96 21.39 7.51
C GLN A 180 2.00 22.90 7.38
N GLN A 181 2.62 23.39 6.32
CA GLN A 181 2.69 24.80 5.99
C GLN A 181 2.51 24.99 4.49
N ASN A 182 1.80 26.06 4.10
CA ASN A 182 1.69 26.45 2.72
C ASN A 182 3.06 26.86 2.17
N MET A 183 3.52 26.22 1.12
CA MET A 183 4.81 26.53 0.49
C MET A 183 4.77 27.89 -0.24
N ARG A 184 3.64 28.22 -0.87
CA ARG A 184 3.48 29.44 -1.64
C ARG A 184 2.04 29.91 -1.61
N VAL A 185 1.83 31.10 -1.11
CA VAL A 185 0.56 31.80 -1.21
C VAL A 185 0.67 32.78 -2.39
N PRO A 186 -0.20 32.69 -3.43
CA PRO A 186 -0.23 33.67 -4.49
C PRO A 186 -0.47 35.07 -3.90
N LYS A 187 0.38 36.04 -4.24
CA LYS A 187 0.12 37.43 -3.88
C LYS A 187 -0.98 37.94 -4.81
N ALA A 188 -2.12 38.32 -4.22
CA ALA A 188 -3.14 39.05 -4.96
C ALA A 188 -2.66 40.48 -5.16
N VAL A 189 -2.83 40.99 -6.37
CA VAL A 189 -2.55 42.40 -6.73
C VAL A 189 -3.68 43.25 -6.17
N ASN A 190 -3.32 44.33 -5.50
CA ASN A 190 -4.32 45.29 -5.01
C ASN A 190 -4.97 46.02 -6.18
N ALA A 191 -6.21 46.51 -5.99
CA ALA A 191 -6.96 47.22 -7.02
C ALA A 191 -6.20 48.44 -7.57
N ALA A 192 -5.34 49.06 -6.77
CA ALA A 192 -4.50 50.18 -7.18
C ALA A 192 -3.29 49.77 -8.05
N GLU A 193 -2.84 48.52 -7.98
CA GLU A 193 -1.77 47.98 -8.83
C GLU A 193 -2.32 47.41 -10.14
N TYR A 194 -3.63 47.16 -10.21
CA TYR A 194 -4.32 46.65 -11.40
C TYR A 194 -4.80 47.73 -12.35
N ALA A 195 -4.91 48.98 -11.87
CA ALA A 195 -5.33 50.18 -12.64
C ALA A 195 -4.11 50.85 -13.30
#